data_9e8924a1e842f5bb7cfbb27d5699f4c2
#
_entry.id   9e8924a1e842f5bb7cfbb27d5699f4c2
#
_cell.length_a   1.000
_cell.length_b   1.000
_cell.length_c   1.000
_cell.angle_alpha   90.00
_cell.angle_beta   90.00
_cell.angle_gamma   90.00
#
_symmetry.space_group_name_H-M   'P 1'
#
loop_
_entity.id
_entity.type
_entity.pdbx_description
1 polymer ?
#
loop_
_entity_poly.entity_id
_entity_poly.type
_entity_poly.pdbx_seq_one_letter_code
_entity_poly.pdbx_strand_id
1 'polypeptide(L)'
;MIKTMTTPDWEKIYETYSGKVMGYIAARVQRRADAEDLCADVFEKAYKKIDAYDEKKASMSTWIFTITRNTVIDYFRRNKVMDEPDENIAAEGEIDDELLSQETLSELAAALNKLPEELQDIIVLAYYDGKPLTEIAMMMRMSYGAVKIRHQKALSLLKQAMKY
;
A
#
# COMPACT_ATOMS: atom_id res chain seq x y z
N MET A 1 18.51 21.11 17.30
CA MET A 1 18.71 19.85 17.97
C MET A 1 18.73 18.72 16.95
N ILE A 2 19.88 18.19 16.72
CA ILE A 2 20.08 17.16 15.72
C ILE A 2 19.45 15.88 16.24
N LYS A 3 18.37 15.46 15.60
CA LYS A 3 17.82 14.15 15.84
C LYS A 3 18.77 13.15 15.20
N THR A 4 19.71 12.66 15.97
CA THR A 4 20.55 11.57 15.52
C THR A 4 19.71 10.32 15.50
N MET A 5 19.06 10.08 14.37
CA MET A 5 18.64 8.72 14.09
C MET A 5 19.91 7.96 13.74
N THR A 6 20.25 7.07 14.62
CA THR A 6 21.42 6.23 14.45
C THR A 6 21.21 5.28 13.28
N THR A 7 22.25 5.04 12.52
CA THR A 7 22.30 4.11 11.39
C THR A 7 21.65 2.73 11.67
N PRO A 8 21.72 2.17 12.89
CA PRO A 8 21.03 0.92 13.22
C PRO A 8 19.52 0.95 13.03
N ASP A 9 18.91 2.10 13.17
CA ASP A 9 17.46 2.23 13.02
C ASP A 9 17.02 2.04 11.57
N TRP A 10 17.87 2.39 10.62
CA TRP A 10 17.56 2.23 9.20
C TRP A 10 17.43 0.75 8.79
N GLU A 11 18.36 -0.08 9.23
CA GLU A 11 18.31 -1.52 8.98
C GLU A 11 17.02 -2.13 9.53
N LYS A 12 16.67 -1.73 10.73
CA LYS A 12 15.45 -2.18 11.39
C LYS A 12 14.20 -1.71 10.64
N ILE A 13 14.20 -0.48 10.16
CA ILE A 13 13.11 0.06 9.33
C ILE A 13 12.96 -0.78 8.06
N TYR A 14 14.06 -1.04 7.38
CA TYR A 14 14.05 -1.84 6.17
C TYR A 14 13.49 -3.25 6.43
N GLU A 15 13.99 -3.92 7.45
CA GLU A 15 13.52 -5.26 7.81
C GLU A 15 12.04 -5.28 8.16
N THR A 16 11.58 -4.27 8.88
CA THR A 16 10.19 -4.19 9.33
C THR A 16 9.21 -3.96 8.19
N TYR A 17 9.58 -3.11 7.23
CA TYR A 17 8.63 -2.62 6.22
C TYR A 17 8.86 -3.15 4.81
N SER A 18 10.00 -3.76 4.52
CA SER A 18 10.33 -4.20 3.16
C SER A 18 9.31 -5.20 2.60
N GLY A 19 8.87 -6.15 3.41
CA GLY A 19 7.88 -7.14 2.99
C GLY A 19 6.54 -6.51 2.66
N LYS A 20 6.09 -5.57 3.47
CA LYS A 20 4.83 -4.86 3.26
C LYS A 20 4.88 -3.96 2.02
N VAL A 21 5.96 -3.23 1.85
CA VAL A 21 6.18 -2.38 0.68
C VAL A 21 6.21 -3.21 -0.59
N MET A 22 6.96 -4.29 -0.58
CA MET A 22 7.05 -5.19 -1.73
C MET A 22 5.69 -5.82 -2.04
N GLY A 23 4.94 -6.22 -1.03
CA GLY A 23 3.60 -6.77 -1.21
C GLY A 23 2.64 -5.79 -1.86
N TYR A 24 2.67 -4.53 -1.42
CA TYR A 24 1.85 -3.48 -2.01
C TYR A 24 2.19 -3.25 -3.48
N ILE A 25 3.48 -3.16 -3.78
CA ILE A 25 3.96 -2.91 -5.14
C ILE A 25 3.67 -4.11 -6.05
N ALA A 26 3.98 -5.32 -5.59
CA ALA A 26 3.79 -6.54 -6.38
C ALA A 26 2.34 -6.80 -6.74
N ALA A 27 1.41 -6.37 -5.89
CA ALA A 27 -0.02 -6.48 -6.17
C ALA A 27 -0.46 -5.56 -7.33
N ARG A 28 0.32 -4.56 -7.67
CA ARG A 28 -0.05 -3.53 -8.68
C ARG A 28 0.83 -3.52 -9.90
N VAL A 29 2.06 -3.98 -9.81
CA VAL A 29 3.06 -3.94 -10.86
C VAL A 29 3.29 -5.35 -11.39
N GLN A 30 3.10 -5.54 -12.69
CA GLN A 30 3.10 -6.87 -13.30
C GLN A 30 4.47 -7.54 -13.31
N ARG A 31 5.50 -6.76 -13.63
CA ARG A 31 6.85 -7.30 -13.75
C ARG A 31 7.53 -7.32 -12.38
N ARG A 32 7.98 -8.49 -11.98
CA ARG A 32 8.71 -8.64 -10.73
C ARG A 32 9.97 -7.76 -10.67
N ALA A 33 10.67 -7.66 -11.78
CA ALA A 33 11.87 -6.80 -11.86
C ALA A 33 11.51 -5.33 -11.59
N ASP A 34 10.41 -4.85 -12.16
CA ASP A 34 9.94 -3.49 -11.94
C ASP A 34 9.50 -3.30 -10.48
N ALA A 35 8.82 -4.30 -9.91
CA ALA A 35 8.40 -4.25 -8.51
C ALA A 35 9.60 -4.17 -7.57
N GLU A 36 10.64 -4.94 -7.83
CA GLU A 36 11.88 -4.91 -7.05
C GLU A 36 12.58 -3.56 -7.16
N ASP A 37 12.65 -3.00 -8.36
CA ASP A 37 13.23 -1.68 -8.61
C ASP A 37 12.46 -0.58 -7.88
N LEU A 38 11.13 -0.66 -7.91
CA LEU A 38 10.29 0.31 -7.21
C LEU A 38 10.44 0.20 -5.70
N CYS A 39 10.54 -1.02 -5.18
CA CYS A 39 10.78 -1.23 -3.76
C CYS A 39 12.11 -0.60 -3.33
N ALA A 40 13.17 -0.82 -4.10
CA ALA A 40 14.46 -0.20 -3.86
C ALA A 40 14.37 1.33 -3.91
N ASP A 41 13.62 1.85 -4.87
CA ASP A 41 13.39 3.28 -5.04
C ASP A 41 12.68 3.90 -3.84
N VAL A 42 11.66 3.21 -3.32
CA VAL A 42 10.95 3.65 -2.12
C VAL A 42 11.90 3.80 -0.94
N PHE A 43 12.73 2.80 -0.68
CA PHE A 43 13.64 2.85 0.46
C PHE A 43 14.79 3.83 0.25
N GLU A 44 15.24 4.04 -0.98
CA GLU A 44 16.19 5.09 -1.30
C GLU A 44 15.62 6.47 -1.00
N LYS A 45 14.39 6.73 -1.44
CA LYS A 45 13.68 8.00 -1.15
C LYS A 45 13.48 8.18 0.34
N ALA A 46 13.07 7.12 1.03
CA ALA A 46 12.88 7.16 2.48
C ALA A 46 14.18 7.47 3.20
N TYR A 47 15.26 6.83 2.80
CA TYR A 47 16.58 7.06 3.38
C TYR A 47 17.02 8.53 3.21
N LYS A 48 16.85 9.07 2.02
CA LYS A 48 17.22 10.46 1.72
C LYS A 48 16.38 11.48 2.49
N LYS A 49 15.13 11.13 2.80
CA LYS A 49 14.18 12.03 3.45
C LYS A 49 14.00 11.74 4.94
N ILE A 50 14.75 10.81 5.49
CA ILE A 50 14.57 10.41 6.89
C ILE A 50 14.73 11.58 7.88
N ASP A 51 15.57 12.53 7.56
CA ASP A 51 15.77 13.70 8.40
C ASP A 51 14.54 14.62 8.43
N ALA A 52 13.71 14.55 7.41
CA ALA A 52 12.47 15.34 7.34
C ALA A 52 11.29 14.60 7.96
N TYR A 53 11.46 13.34 8.35
CA TYR A 53 10.40 12.58 8.99
C TYR A 53 10.08 13.15 10.38
N ASP A 54 8.80 13.37 10.64
CA ASP A 54 8.31 13.85 11.92
C ASP A 54 7.29 12.88 12.49
N GLU A 55 7.68 12.17 13.56
CA GLU A 55 6.83 11.19 14.22
C GLU A 55 5.55 11.80 14.82
N LYS A 56 5.53 13.12 15.05
CA LYS A 56 4.35 13.81 15.54
C LYS A 56 3.29 13.99 14.45
N LYS A 57 3.70 13.99 13.20
CA LYS A 57 2.79 14.19 12.06
C LYS A 57 2.24 12.87 11.53
N ALA A 58 3.06 11.83 11.52
CA ALA A 58 2.67 10.53 10.98
C ALA A 58 3.54 9.44 11.59
N SER A 59 2.99 8.25 11.73
CA SER A 59 3.78 7.09 12.10
C SER A 59 4.78 6.73 11.00
N MET A 60 5.81 6.00 11.32
CA MET A 60 6.79 5.52 10.35
C MET A 60 6.11 4.71 9.25
N SER A 61 5.18 3.85 9.61
CA SER A 61 4.40 3.06 8.66
C SER A 61 3.64 3.94 7.67
N THR A 62 2.93 4.94 8.17
CA THR A 62 2.19 5.90 7.34
C THR A 62 3.11 6.66 6.39
N TRP A 63 4.23 7.11 6.90
CA TRP A 63 5.19 7.89 6.12
C TRP A 63 5.78 7.06 4.97
N ILE A 64 6.18 5.82 5.26
CA ILE A 64 6.72 4.91 4.24
C ILE A 64 5.66 4.55 3.20
N PHE A 65 4.43 4.29 3.63
CA PHE A 65 3.35 3.99 2.70
C PHE A 65 2.99 5.17 1.81
N THR A 66 3.10 6.38 2.32
CA THR A 66 2.92 7.58 1.48
C THR A 66 3.96 7.63 0.37
N ILE A 67 5.22 7.36 0.70
CA ILE A 67 6.29 7.30 -0.29
C ILE A 67 6.04 6.18 -1.29
N THR A 68 5.65 5.01 -0.81
CA THR A 68 5.35 3.84 -1.63
C THR A 68 4.23 4.14 -2.62
N ARG A 69 3.12 4.68 -2.13
CA ARG A 69 1.98 5.03 -2.97
C ARG A 69 2.36 6.04 -4.05
N ASN A 70 3.07 7.09 -3.67
CA ASN A 70 3.50 8.11 -4.61
C ASN A 70 4.45 7.54 -5.66
N THR A 71 5.34 6.66 -5.27
CA THR A 71 6.28 6.00 -6.18
C THR A 71 5.55 5.13 -7.19
N VAL A 72 4.55 4.38 -6.76
CA VAL A 72 3.73 3.55 -7.65
C VAL A 72 2.91 4.43 -8.61
N ILE A 73 2.31 5.50 -8.11
CA ILE A 73 1.56 6.44 -8.94
C ILE A 73 2.45 7.03 -10.03
N ASP A 74 3.65 7.45 -9.67
CA ASP A 74 4.62 8.00 -10.63
C ASP A 74 5.04 6.96 -11.68
N TYR A 75 5.21 5.71 -11.26
CA TYR A 75 5.50 4.61 -12.18
C TYR A 75 4.40 4.46 -13.23
N PHE A 76 3.15 4.39 -12.81
CA PHE A 76 2.03 4.26 -13.74
C PHE A 76 1.84 5.50 -14.61
N ARG A 77 2.11 6.67 -14.07
CA ARG A 77 2.05 7.90 -14.85
C ARG A 77 3.07 7.90 -16.00
N ARG A 78 4.28 7.39 -15.74
CA ARG A 78 5.34 7.28 -16.76
C ARG A 78 5.08 6.18 -17.76
N ASN A 79 4.40 5.12 -17.34
CA ASN A 79 4.13 3.94 -18.17
C ASN A 79 2.69 3.87 -18.68
N LYS A 80 1.99 4.99 -18.68
CA LYS A 80 0.57 5.08 -19.01
C LYS A 80 0.21 4.61 -20.40
N VAL A 81 1.18 4.52 -21.30
CA VAL A 81 0.98 4.15 -22.70
C VAL A 81 0.92 2.64 -22.92
N MET A 82 1.25 1.86 -21.91
CA MET A 82 1.57 0.46 -22.10
C MET A 82 0.54 -0.52 -21.54
N ASP A 83 -0.51 -0.07 -20.82
CA ASP A 83 -1.19 -1.07 -20.03
C ASP A 83 -2.68 -1.06 -20.05
N GLU A 84 -3.18 -2.09 -20.72
CA GLU A 84 -4.35 -2.79 -20.21
C GLU A 84 -3.92 -3.56 -18.96
N PRO A 85 -4.60 -3.38 -17.83
CA PRO A 85 -4.31 -4.18 -16.65
C PRO A 85 -4.54 -5.64 -16.96
N ASP A 86 -3.50 -6.43 -16.81
CA ASP A 86 -3.61 -7.87 -16.94
C ASP A 86 -4.42 -8.38 -15.75
N GLU A 87 -5.59 -8.93 -16.06
CA GLU A 87 -6.49 -9.48 -15.06
C GLU A 87 -5.92 -10.71 -14.35
N ASN A 88 -4.76 -11.17 -14.77
CA ASN A 88 -4.14 -12.39 -14.25
C ASN A 88 -2.98 -12.13 -13.30
N ILE A 89 -2.96 -10.97 -12.63
CA ILE A 89 -1.98 -10.79 -11.56
C ILE A 89 -2.43 -11.66 -10.38
N ALA A 90 -1.94 -12.87 -10.39
CA ALA A 90 -1.96 -13.65 -9.18
C ALA A 90 -1.08 -12.92 -8.18
N ALA A 91 -1.67 -12.34 -7.18
CA ALA A 91 -0.94 -11.89 -6.03
C ALA A 91 -0.35 -13.14 -5.37
N GLU A 92 0.86 -13.49 -5.75
CA GLU A 92 1.65 -14.45 -5.00
C GLU A 92 2.15 -13.76 -3.73
N GLY A 93 1.22 -13.47 -2.85
CA GLY A 93 1.53 -13.09 -1.51
C GLY A 93 1.18 -14.27 -0.63
N GLU A 94 2.16 -14.87 -0.02
CA GLU A 94 1.89 -15.75 1.08
C GLU A 94 1.23 -14.93 2.19
N ILE A 95 -0.08 -14.91 2.15
CA ILE A 95 -0.84 -14.41 3.29
C ILE A 95 -0.99 -15.60 4.20
N ASP A 96 -0.15 -15.59 5.23
CA ASP A 96 -0.16 -16.59 6.27
C ASP A 96 -1.36 -16.32 7.18
N ASP A 97 -2.54 -16.62 6.69
CA ASP A 97 -3.76 -16.53 7.48
C ASP A 97 -4.39 -17.89 7.57
N GLU A 98 -4.15 -18.54 8.69
CA GLU A 98 -4.66 -19.88 8.98
C GLU A 98 -6.19 -19.93 9.10
N LEU A 99 -6.85 -18.78 9.16
CA LEU A 99 -8.28 -18.66 9.41
C LEU A 99 -9.14 -18.63 8.16
N LEU A 100 -8.54 -18.33 7.01
CA LEU A 100 -9.26 -18.24 5.74
C LEU A 100 -8.76 -19.29 4.77
N SER A 101 -9.70 -19.95 4.07
CA SER A 101 -9.33 -20.87 3.00
C SER A 101 -8.62 -20.12 1.88
N GLN A 102 -7.73 -20.80 1.17
CA GLN A 102 -7.05 -20.23 0.01
C GLN A 102 -8.03 -19.74 -1.04
N GLU A 103 -9.14 -20.42 -1.17
CA GLU A 103 -10.20 -20.08 -2.09
C GLU A 103 -10.82 -18.72 -1.75
N THR A 104 -11.12 -18.49 -0.47
CA THR A 104 -11.64 -17.20 0.01
C THR A 104 -10.64 -16.08 -0.16
N LEU A 105 -9.36 -16.35 0.10
CA LEU A 105 -8.29 -15.37 -0.10
C LEU A 105 -8.13 -15.00 -1.57
N SER A 106 -8.24 -15.97 -2.47
CA SER A 106 -8.21 -15.72 -3.92
C SER A 106 -9.39 -14.86 -4.37
N GLU A 107 -10.58 -15.15 -3.86
CA GLU A 107 -11.77 -14.35 -4.15
C GLU A 107 -11.62 -12.92 -3.65
N LEU A 108 -11.08 -12.75 -2.43
CA LEU A 108 -10.84 -11.43 -1.86
C LEU A 108 -9.83 -10.65 -2.69
N ALA A 109 -8.73 -11.28 -3.07
CA ALA A 109 -7.71 -10.64 -3.90
C ALA A 109 -8.28 -10.21 -5.25
N ALA A 110 -9.07 -11.05 -5.89
CA ALA A 110 -9.73 -10.73 -7.15
C ALA A 110 -10.72 -9.58 -6.99
N ALA A 111 -11.48 -9.59 -5.90
CA ALA A 111 -12.44 -8.52 -5.61
C ALA A 111 -11.73 -7.18 -5.35
N LEU A 112 -10.62 -7.20 -4.60
CA LEU A 112 -9.81 -6.02 -4.36
C LEU A 112 -9.26 -5.44 -5.66
N ASN A 113 -8.79 -6.28 -6.56
CA ASN A 113 -8.23 -5.83 -7.83
C ASN A 113 -9.27 -5.18 -8.75
N LYS A 114 -10.55 -5.47 -8.54
CA LYS A 114 -11.64 -4.83 -9.29
C LYS A 114 -12.02 -3.45 -8.78
N LEU A 115 -11.59 -3.11 -7.57
CA LEU A 115 -11.89 -1.79 -7.01
C LEU A 115 -11.05 -0.70 -7.72
N PRO A 116 -11.62 0.51 -7.86
CA PRO A 116 -10.79 1.67 -8.21
C PRO A 116 -9.60 1.78 -7.25
N GLU A 117 -8.48 2.21 -7.77
CA GLU A 117 -7.22 2.26 -7.01
C GLU A 117 -7.34 3.01 -5.69
N GLU A 118 -8.04 4.13 -5.69
CA GLU A 118 -8.27 4.94 -4.50
C GLU A 118 -9.00 4.15 -3.41
N LEU A 119 -10.02 3.40 -3.77
CA LEU A 119 -10.77 2.56 -2.83
C LEU A 119 -9.94 1.39 -2.34
N GLN A 120 -9.15 0.81 -3.21
CA GLN A 120 -8.22 -0.26 -2.90
C GLN A 120 -7.20 0.20 -1.84
N ASP A 121 -6.61 1.38 -2.03
CA ASP A 121 -5.65 1.95 -1.08
C ASP A 121 -6.27 2.15 0.30
N ILE A 122 -7.48 2.64 0.36
CA ILE A 122 -8.18 2.84 1.64
C ILE A 122 -8.36 1.51 2.36
N ILE A 123 -8.77 0.46 1.66
CA ILE A 123 -8.95 -0.87 2.25
C ILE A 123 -7.62 -1.43 2.74
N VAL A 124 -6.58 -1.35 1.94
CA VAL A 124 -5.26 -1.85 2.31
C VAL A 124 -4.75 -1.14 3.56
N LEU A 125 -4.83 0.18 3.59
CA LEU A 125 -4.37 0.95 4.74
C LEU A 125 -5.19 0.68 6.00
N ALA A 126 -6.50 0.54 5.86
CA ALA A 126 -7.38 0.32 7.00
C ALA A 126 -7.21 -1.09 7.61
N TYR A 127 -7.14 -2.11 6.78
CA TYR A 127 -7.23 -3.50 7.26
C TYR A 127 -5.90 -4.23 7.27
N TYR A 128 -5.07 -4.02 6.27
CA TYR A 128 -3.75 -4.65 6.24
C TYR A 128 -2.77 -3.94 7.17
N ASP A 129 -2.77 -2.62 7.15
CA ASP A 129 -1.83 -1.81 7.93
C ASP A 129 -2.44 -1.27 9.22
N GLY A 130 -3.73 -1.49 9.47
CA GLY A 130 -4.40 -1.12 10.71
C GLY A 130 -4.50 0.37 10.97
N LYS A 131 -4.51 1.20 9.93
CA LYS A 131 -4.57 2.65 10.09
C LYS A 131 -5.99 3.12 10.39
N PRO A 132 -6.19 4.05 11.32
CA PRO A 132 -7.48 4.68 11.50
C PRO A 132 -7.83 5.55 10.30
N LEU A 133 -9.12 5.72 10.04
CA LEU A 133 -9.58 6.50 8.88
C LEU A 133 -9.11 7.95 8.92
N THR A 134 -8.94 8.52 10.11
CA THR A 134 -8.40 9.87 10.27
C THR A 134 -6.98 10.01 9.72
N GLU A 135 -6.15 9.00 9.95
CA GLU A 135 -4.78 8.98 9.44
C GLU A 135 -4.77 8.73 7.93
N ILE A 136 -5.63 7.84 7.45
CA ILE A 136 -5.79 7.59 6.02
C ILE A 136 -6.20 8.87 5.28
N ALA A 137 -7.11 9.65 5.87
CA ALA A 137 -7.53 10.92 5.31
C ALA A 137 -6.34 11.86 5.08
N MET A 138 -5.45 11.95 6.05
CA MET A 138 -4.24 12.74 5.91
C MET A 138 -3.33 12.23 4.79
N MET A 139 -3.15 10.92 4.73
CA MET A 139 -2.32 10.28 3.70
C MET A 139 -2.86 10.49 2.30
N MET A 140 -4.18 10.42 2.16
CA MET A 140 -4.85 10.52 0.87
C MET A 140 -5.18 11.97 0.50
N ARG A 141 -4.88 12.92 1.38
CA ARG A 141 -5.20 14.34 1.21
C ARG A 141 -6.69 14.58 0.99
N MET A 142 -7.49 13.95 1.81
CA MET A 142 -8.94 14.03 1.78
C MET A 142 -9.48 14.42 3.14
N SER A 143 -10.73 14.89 3.16
CA SER A 143 -11.44 15.06 4.43
C SER A 143 -11.77 13.70 5.04
N TYR A 144 -11.92 13.65 6.35
CA TYR A 144 -12.34 12.44 7.04
C TYR A 144 -13.69 11.93 6.50
N GLY A 145 -14.64 12.84 6.27
CA GLY A 145 -15.93 12.48 5.70
C GLY A 145 -15.83 11.82 4.34
N ALA A 146 -14.94 12.33 3.49
CA ALA A 146 -14.70 11.75 2.16
C ALA A 146 -14.15 10.33 2.26
N VAL A 147 -13.17 10.12 3.14
CA VAL A 147 -12.59 8.79 3.35
C VAL A 147 -13.64 7.83 3.91
N LYS A 148 -14.44 8.28 4.86
CA LYS A 148 -15.50 7.48 5.45
C LYS A 148 -16.49 6.98 4.40
N ILE A 149 -16.94 7.87 3.51
CA ILE A 149 -17.86 7.52 2.43
C ILE A 149 -17.20 6.53 1.47
N ARG A 150 -15.97 6.77 1.07
CA ARG A 150 -15.22 5.89 0.17
C ARG A 150 -14.95 4.53 0.80
N HIS A 151 -14.65 4.50 2.08
CA HIS A 151 -14.46 3.26 2.82
C HIS A 151 -15.73 2.40 2.81
N GLN A 152 -16.87 3.01 3.08
CA GLN A 152 -18.15 2.31 3.03
C GLN A 152 -18.47 1.81 1.63
N LYS A 153 -18.21 2.63 0.62
CA LYS A 153 -18.39 2.24 -0.78
C LYS A 153 -17.50 1.06 -1.16
N ALA A 154 -16.25 1.10 -0.73
CA ALA A 154 -15.31 0.01 -0.98
C ALA A 154 -15.78 -1.30 -0.36
N LEU A 155 -16.22 -1.26 0.89
CA LEU A 155 -16.76 -2.44 1.58
C LEU A 155 -18.00 -2.99 0.87
N SER A 156 -18.88 -2.11 0.44
CA SER A 156 -20.08 -2.50 -0.30
C SER A 156 -19.74 -3.19 -1.62
N LEU A 157 -18.78 -2.64 -2.37
CA LEU A 157 -18.35 -3.23 -3.63
C LEU A 157 -17.64 -4.57 -3.42
N LEU A 158 -16.83 -4.68 -2.38
CA LEU A 158 -16.20 -5.96 -2.03
C LEU A 158 -17.23 -7.02 -1.71
N LYS A 159 -18.23 -6.67 -0.92
CA LYS A 159 -19.31 -7.56 -0.55
C LYS A 159 -20.07 -8.04 -1.77
N GLN A 160 -20.39 -7.17 -2.70
CA GLN A 160 -21.05 -7.53 -3.95
C GLN A 160 -20.19 -8.45 -4.80
N ALA A 161 -18.90 -8.14 -4.92
CA ALA A 161 -17.97 -8.93 -5.73
C ALA A 161 -17.76 -10.33 -5.16
N MET A 162 -17.84 -10.48 -3.85
CA MET A 162 -17.71 -11.76 -3.16
C MET A 162 -19.02 -12.50 -3.00
N LYS A 163 -20.12 -11.94 -3.41
CA LYS A 163 -21.48 -12.54 -3.36
C LYS A 163 -21.95 -12.91 -1.95
N TYR A 164 -21.66 -12.07 -1.00
CA TYR A 164 -22.21 -12.21 0.36
C TYR A 164 -23.41 -11.31 0.57
#